data_2e7817fdc6f549a02b72eb17c7b700ab
#
_entry.id   2e7817fdc6f549a02b72eb17c7b700ab
#
_cell.length_a   1.000
_cell.length_b   1.000
_cell.length_c   1.000
_cell.angle_alpha   90.00
_cell.angle_beta   90.00
_cell.angle_gamma   90.00
#
_symmetry.space_group_name_H-M   'P 1'
#
loop_
_entity.id
_entity.type
_entity.pdbx_description
1 polymer ?
#
loop_
_entity_poly.entity_id
_entity_poly.type
_entity_poly.pdbx_seq_one_letter_code
_entity_poly.pdbx_strand_id
1 'polypeptide(L)'
;MDNKSVLFVKFGERKYVKRLFNGKMYFSNAVKFRGIEKENGLKGQGDAFEAILQLKNGNAIMTETNTGLSFSQPNITVSLGLADTDNIPIFCITCISAEDCTIREAKGKRFITISDTIRDTIKAHFPKADTAGVFFRPELFIRSLSELGMVSYDEVKYFDFSPKGVIKEMIEYVSQCPGVVSKRNKLLASMVEVANSGESIQLTITEQNMKRILFCKDTYFTGEKEYRILLPQKRICEPKEYTIRWGRQPRQLYYIDEFFDGIELK
;
A
#
# COMPACT_ATOMS: atom_id res chain seq x y z
N MET A 1 2.39 11.49 11.17
CA MET A 1 2.47 10.12 11.72
C MET A 1 1.70 10.13 13.01
N ASP A 2 0.61 9.39 13.06
CA ASP A 2 -0.07 9.19 14.32
C ASP A 2 0.86 8.46 15.28
N ASN A 3 0.84 8.85 16.56
CA ASN A 3 1.70 8.31 17.64
C ASN A 3 1.52 6.80 17.93
N LYS A 4 0.91 6.06 17.00
CA LYS A 4 0.52 4.65 17.15
C LYS A 4 1.54 3.65 16.58
N SER A 5 2.37 4.05 15.62
CA SER A 5 3.33 3.14 14.99
C SER A 5 4.50 2.82 15.92
N VAL A 6 4.66 1.54 16.26
CA VAL A 6 5.71 1.08 17.20
C VAL A 6 6.93 0.56 16.44
N LEU A 7 6.71 -0.22 15.37
CA LEU A 7 7.78 -0.86 14.60
C LEU A 7 7.49 -0.79 13.11
N PHE A 8 8.54 -0.67 12.30
CA PHE A 8 8.52 -1.08 10.91
C PHE A 8 9.24 -2.42 10.75
N VAL A 9 8.60 -3.36 10.05
CA VAL A 9 9.14 -4.70 9.85
C VAL A 9 9.13 -5.06 8.37
N LYS A 10 10.31 -5.44 7.83
CA LYS A 10 10.41 -6.01 6.50
C LYS A 10 10.56 -7.52 6.60
N PHE A 11 9.57 -8.24 6.12
CA PHE A 11 9.61 -9.69 5.97
C PHE A 11 10.17 -10.08 4.60
N GLY A 12 10.94 -11.14 4.55
CA GLY A 12 11.51 -11.66 3.31
C GLY A 12 12.66 -12.64 3.53
N GLU A 13 13.26 -13.09 2.43
CA GLU A 13 14.47 -13.91 2.49
C GLU A 13 15.64 -13.08 3.05
N ARG A 14 16.43 -13.69 3.93
CA ARG A 14 17.52 -13.04 4.67
C ARG A 14 18.48 -12.23 3.80
N LYS A 15 18.77 -12.72 2.60
CA LYS A 15 19.66 -12.03 1.66
C LYS A 15 19.12 -10.65 1.25
N TYR A 16 17.79 -10.51 1.02
CA TYR A 16 17.17 -9.26 0.62
C TYR A 16 16.97 -8.31 1.82
N VAL A 17 16.56 -8.86 2.98
CA VAL A 17 16.41 -8.06 4.20
C VAL A 17 17.76 -7.49 4.65
N LYS A 18 18.84 -8.25 4.55
CA LYS A 18 20.22 -7.75 4.79
C LYS A 18 20.60 -6.62 3.85
N ARG A 19 20.23 -6.67 2.57
CA ARG A 19 20.47 -5.58 1.62
C ARG A 19 19.81 -4.29 2.08
N LEU A 20 18.53 -4.38 2.50
CA LEU A 20 17.82 -3.24 3.07
C LEU A 20 18.57 -2.67 4.30
N PHE A 21 19.04 -3.52 5.21
CA PHE A 21 19.81 -3.11 6.38
C PHE A 21 21.12 -2.42 6.01
N ASN A 22 21.69 -2.75 4.86
CA ASN A 22 22.87 -2.11 4.30
C ASN A 22 22.52 -0.87 3.45
N GLY A 23 21.30 -0.34 3.58
CA GLY A 23 20.85 0.86 2.89
C GLY A 23 20.45 0.65 1.44
N LYS A 24 20.19 -0.60 1.01
CA LYS A 24 19.76 -0.92 -0.34
C LYS A 24 18.26 -1.18 -0.37
N MET A 25 17.47 -0.15 -0.66
CA MET A 25 16.01 -0.24 -0.77
C MET A 25 15.62 -0.66 -2.18
N TYR A 26 14.91 -1.78 -2.28
CA TYR A 26 14.42 -2.32 -3.54
C TYR A 26 12.97 -1.88 -3.77
N PHE A 27 12.75 -1.03 -4.76
CA PHE A 27 11.43 -0.56 -5.16
C PHE A 27 10.91 -1.37 -6.34
N SER A 28 9.64 -1.74 -6.28
CA SER A 28 8.87 -2.33 -7.37
C SER A 28 7.92 -1.28 -7.97
N ASN A 29 6.97 -1.69 -8.78
CA ASN A 29 5.90 -0.85 -9.31
C ASN A 29 4.59 -1.66 -9.41
N ALA A 30 3.48 -0.97 -9.70
CA ALA A 30 2.16 -1.61 -9.75
C ALA A 30 2.08 -2.69 -10.85
N VAL A 31 2.72 -2.49 -11.99
CA VAL A 31 2.75 -3.49 -13.08
C VAL A 31 3.34 -4.81 -12.60
N LYS A 32 4.46 -4.74 -11.87
CA LYS A 32 5.11 -5.95 -11.33
C LYS A 32 4.25 -6.64 -10.27
N PHE A 33 3.61 -5.91 -9.38
CA PHE A 33 2.73 -6.51 -8.37
C PHE A 33 1.55 -7.23 -9.03
N ARG A 34 0.93 -6.64 -10.07
CA ARG A 34 -0.11 -7.32 -10.84
C ARG A 34 0.41 -8.56 -11.59
N GLY A 35 1.65 -8.50 -12.09
CA GLY A 35 2.30 -9.64 -12.77
C GLY A 35 2.54 -10.82 -11.86
N ILE A 36 3.00 -10.60 -10.62
CA ILE A 36 3.34 -11.67 -9.66
C ILE A 36 2.13 -12.58 -9.40
N GLU A 37 0.93 -12.03 -9.17
CA GLU A 37 -0.26 -12.85 -8.95
C GLU A 37 -0.64 -13.65 -10.20
N LYS A 38 -0.56 -13.02 -11.38
CA LYS A 38 -0.87 -13.70 -12.66
C LYS A 38 0.08 -14.83 -12.97
N GLU A 39 1.37 -14.67 -12.69
CA GLU A 39 2.40 -15.65 -12.97
C GLU A 39 2.39 -16.82 -11.97
N ASN A 40 2.19 -16.53 -10.70
CA ASN A 40 2.30 -17.52 -9.63
C ASN A 40 0.96 -18.16 -9.25
N GLY A 41 -0.17 -17.61 -9.68
CA GLY A 41 -1.52 -18.07 -9.31
C GLY A 41 -1.83 -17.92 -7.81
N LEU A 42 -0.95 -17.28 -7.04
CA LEU A 42 -1.05 -17.13 -5.60
C LEU A 42 -1.33 -15.65 -5.27
N LYS A 43 -2.53 -15.39 -4.79
CA LYS A 43 -2.88 -14.12 -4.18
C LYS A 43 -2.09 -13.98 -2.88
N GLY A 44 -1.39 -12.86 -2.68
CA GLY A 44 -0.61 -12.58 -1.47
C GLY A 44 0.63 -11.76 -1.76
N GLN A 45 1.63 -12.30 -2.46
CA GLN A 45 2.83 -11.55 -2.86
C GLN A 45 2.54 -10.51 -3.94
N GLY A 46 1.53 -10.75 -4.78
CA GLY A 46 1.02 -9.86 -5.80
C GLY A 46 -0.41 -9.46 -5.53
N ASP A 47 -0.87 -8.43 -6.23
CA ASP A 47 -2.26 -7.98 -6.25
C ASP A 47 -2.64 -7.64 -7.70
N ALA A 48 -3.49 -8.48 -8.31
CA ALA A 48 -3.94 -8.31 -9.70
C ALA A 48 -4.65 -6.95 -9.93
N PHE A 49 -5.11 -6.33 -8.85
CA PHE A 49 -5.81 -5.03 -8.87
C PHE A 49 -4.97 -3.89 -8.28
N GLU A 50 -3.67 -4.10 -8.12
CA GLU A 50 -2.75 -3.07 -7.64
C GLU A 50 -2.87 -1.79 -8.47
N ALA A 51 -3.12 -0.65 -7.80
CA ALA A 51 -3.32 0.66 -8.43
C ALA A 51 -4.49 0.73 -9.43
N ILE A 52 -5.49 -0.14 -9.28
CA ILE A 52 -6.70 -0.15 -10.12
C ILE A 52 -7.91 0.11 -9.24
N LEU A 53 -8.68 1.16 -9.56
CA LEU A 53 -10.01 1.35 -8.99
C LEU A 53 -10.98 0.45 -9.76
N GLN A 54 -11.57 -0.52 -9.08
CA GLN A 54 -12.62 -1.38 -9.66
C GLN A 54 -13.99 -0.97 -9.18
N LEU A 55 -14.90 -0.83 -10.13
CA LEU A 55 -16.34 -0.64 -9.92
C LEU A 55 -17.03 -1.86 -10.51
N LYS A 56 -17.51 -2.78 -9.66
CA LYS A 56 -18.18 -4.01 -10.11
C LYS A 56 -19.69 -3.87 -10.05
N ASN A 57 -20.38 -4.35 -11.08
CA ASN A 57 -21.84 -4.39 -11.15
C ASN A 57 -22.53 -3.04 -10.92
N GLY A 58 -21.87 -1.95 -11.28
CA GLY A 58 -22.39 -0.61 -11.17
C GLY A 58 -23.12 -0.15 -12.43
N ASN A 59 -23.98 0.85 -12.28
CA ASN A 59 -24.45 1.64 -13.41
C ASN A 59 -23.46 2.80 -13.56
N ALA A 60 -22.76 2.90 -14.68
CA ALA A 60 -21.85 3.99 -14.91
C ALA A 60 -22.41 4.96 -15.94
N ILE A 61 -22.39 6.25 -15.61
CA ILE A 61 -22.63 7.33 -16.56
C ILE A 61 -21.29 8.04 -16.74
N MET A 62 -20.74 7.97 -17.94
CA MET A 62 -19.54 8.72 -18.29
C MET A 62 -19.93 9.94 -19.13
N THR A 63 -19.61 11.12 -18.64
CA THR A 63 -19.86 12.36 -19.37
C THR A 63 -18.52 12.98 -19.79
N GLU A 64 -18.34 13.21 -21.08
CA GLU A 64 -17.22 13.97 -21.60
C GLU A 64 -17.46 15.46 -21.30
N THR A 65 -16.54 16.09 -20.56
CA THR A 65 -16.72 17.46 -20.06
C THR A 65 -16.68 18.52 -21.15
N ASN A 66 -16.02 18.25 -22.29
CA ASN A 66 -15.90 19.23 -23.39
C ASN A 66 -17.13 19.25 -24.30
N THR A 67 -17.74 18.08 -24.55
CA THR A 67 -18.86 17.93 -25.49
C THR A 67 -20.20 17.77 -24.80
N GLY A 68 -20.21 17.46 -23.50
CA GLY A 68 -21.41 17.12 -22.74
C GLY A 68 -22.02 15.76 -23.13
N LEU A 69 -21.37 14.99 -24.00
CA LEU A 69 -21.85 13.66 -24.38
C LEU A 69 -21.81 12.72 -23.20
N SER A 70 -22.94 12.15 -22.86
CA SER A 70 -23.09 11.18 -21.78
C SER A 70 -23.35 9.79 -22.32
N PHE A 71 -22.63 8.82 -21.78
CA PHE A 71 -22.81 7.40 -22.07
C PHE A 71 -23.19 6.68 -20.79
N SER A 72 -24.34 6.02 -20.82
CA SER A 72 -24.86 5.26 -19.67
C SER A 72 -24.91 3.77 -19.99
N GLN A 73 -24.37 2.95 -19.11
CA GLN A 73 -24.43 1.49 -19.24
C GLN A 73 -24.67 0.83 -17.88
N PRO A 74 -25.72 0.01 -17.73
CA PRO A 74 -26.01 -0.71 -16.51
C PRO A 74 -25.15 -1.98 -16.38
N ASN A 75 -24.96 -2.44 -15.16
CA ASN A 75 -24.30 -3.71 -14.81
C ASN A 75 -22.90 -3.91 -15.40
N ILE A 76 -22.11 -2.85 -15.47
CA ILE A 76 -20.74 -2.93 -15.95
C ILE A 76 -19.73 -3.06 -14.81
N THR A 77 -18.61 -3.69 -15.11
CA THR A 77 -17.41 -3.58 -14.31
C THR A 77 -16.47 -2.57 -14.96
N VAL A 78 -16.21 -1.47 -14.27
CA VAL A 78 -15.27 -0.45 -14.72
C VAL A 78 -13.97 -0.62 -13.96
N SER A 79 -12.86 -0.70 -14.68
CA SER A 79 -11.51 -0.69 -14.10
C SER A 79 -10.81 0.60 -14.53
N LEU A 80 -10.49 1.45 -13.58
CA LEU A 80 -9.82 2.72 -13.82
C LEU A 80 -8.39 2.64 -13.27
N GLY A 81 -7.42 2.73 -14.16
CA GLY A 81 -6.02 2.86 -13.84
C GLY A 81 -5.42 4.02 -14.63
N LEU A 82 -4.46 4.72 -14.06
CA LEU A 82 -3.66 5.69 -14.78
C LEU A 82 -2.30 5.07 -15.13
N ALA A 83 -2.01 4.97 -16.42
CA ALA A 83 -0.73 4.42 -16.89
C ALA A 83 0.49 5.13 -16.27
N ASP A 84 0.35 6.40 -15.92
CA ASP A 84 1.41 7.18 -15.26
C ASP A 84 1.67 6.76 -13.82
N THR A 85 0.67 6.20 -13.12
CA THR A 85 0.84 5.66 -11.75
C THR A 85 1.47 4.28 -11.75
N ASP A 86 1.33 3.53 -12.82
CA ASP A 86 1.81 2.16 -12.96
C ASP A 86 3.31 2.01 -12.75
N ASN A 87 4.07 3.03 -13.15
CA ASN A 87 5.53 3.03 -13.11
C ASN A 87 6.12 3.82 -11.92
N ILE A 88 5.27 4.31 -11.00
CA ILE A 88 5.77 4.95 -9.78
C ILE A 88 6.47 3.89 -8.92
N PRO A 89 7.72 4.15 -8.46
CA PRO A 89 8.40 3.25 -7.55
C PRO A 89 7.65 3.12 -6.22
N ILE A 90 7.40 1.88 -5.80
CA ILE A 90 6.70 1.52 -4.56
C ILE A 90 7.61 0.63 -3.72
N PHE A 91 7.78 0.99 -2.46
CA PHE A 91 8.39 0.13 -1.44
C PHE A 91 7.38 -0.12 -0.33
N CYS A 92 7.22 -1.39 0.05
CA CYS A 92 6.25 -1.84 1.05
C CYS A 92 6.97 -2.36 2.29
N ILE A 93 6.46 -2.00 3.45
CA ILE A 93 6.93 -2.46 4.75
C ILE A 93 5.71 -2.66 5.67
N THR A 94 5.76 -3.61 6.58
CA THR A 94 4.71 -3.80 7.57
C THR A 94 4.85 -2.77 8.69
N CYS A 95 3.77 -2.08 9.03
CA CYS A 95 3.69 -1.14 10.16
C CYS A 95 2.97 -1.81 11.32
N ILE A 96 3.67 -2.07 12.40
CA ILE A 96 3.11 -2.63 13.62
C ILE A 96 2.75 -1.48 14.57
N SER A 97 1.49 -1.43 14.99
CA SER A 97 0.98 -0.48 15.97
C SER A 97 0.99 -1.07 17.38
N ALA A 98 0.74 -0.23 18.38
CA ALA A 98 0.60 -0.70 19.77
C ALA A 98 -0.58 -1.66 19.95
N GLU A 99 -1.64 -1.50 19.13
CA GLU A 99 -2.83 -2.36 19.16
C GLU A 99 -2.56 -3.78 18.60
N ASP A 100 -1.52 -3.90 17.77
CA ASP A 100 -1.08 -5.17 17.19
C ASP A 100 -0.13 -5.95 18.11
N CYS A 101 0.22 -5.38 19.27
CA CYS A 101 1.20 -5.93 20.19
C CYS A 101 0.58 -6.30 21.53
N THR A 102 1.12 -7.35 22.14
CA THR A 102 0.85 -7.72 23.54
C THR A 102 2.17 -7.83 24.29
N ILE A 103 2.20 -7.38 25.55
CA ILE A 103 3.36 -7.56 26.42
C ILE A 103 3.16 -8.83 27.22
N ARG A 104 4.10 -9.76 27.12
CA ARG A 104 4.14 -11.00 27.89
C ARG A 104 5.34 -10.98 28.82
N GLU A 105 5.15 -11.41 30.07
CA GLU A 105 6.24 -11.65 31.01
C GLU A 105 6.55 -13.14 31.10
N ALA A 106 7.82 -13.49 30.98
CA ALA A 106 8.31 -14.84 31.13
C ALA A 106 9.73 -14.83 31.74
N LYS A 107 9.94 -15.63 32.78
CA LYS A 107 11.27 -15.78 33.44
C LYS A 107 11.90 -14.43 33.86
N GLY A 108 11.08 -13.50 34.36
CA GLY A 108 11.53 -12.18 34.79
C GLY A 108 11.91 -11.21 33.68
N LYS A 109 11.60 -11.54 32.43
CA LYS A 109 11.80 -10.71 31.24
C LYS A 109 10.47 -10.37 30.61
N ARG A 110 10.42 -9.21 29.93
CA ARG A 110 9.26 -8.77 29.17
C ARG A 110 9.51 -8.94 27.68
N PHE A 111 8.49 -9.41 26.96
CA PHE A 111 8.53 -9.63 25.53
C PHE A 111 7.35 -8.93 24.87
N ILE A 112 7.59 -8.31 23.72
CA ILE A 112 6.52 -7.88 22.81
C ILE A 112 6.21 -9.05 21.89
N THR A 113 4.97 -9.51 21.88
CA THR A 113 4.44 -10.49 20.93
C THR A 113 3.50 -9.80 19.96
N ILE A 114 3.55 -10.22 18.70
CA ILE A 114 2.74 -9.67 17.61
C ILE A 114 1.48 -10.54 17.45
N SER A 115 0.36 -9.93 17.06
CA SER A 115 -0.92 -10.63 16.90
C SER A 115 -0.82 -11.82 15.93
N ASP A 116 -1.55 -12.89 16.25
CA ASP A 116 -1.61 -14.11 15.43
C ASP A 116 -2.13 -13.82 14.02
N THR A 117 -3.07 -12.89 13.88
CA THR A 117 -3.59 -12.48 12.56
C THR A 117 -2.50 -11.99 11.62
N ILE A 118 -1.57 -11.16 12.12
CA ILE A 118 -0.43 -10.68 11.33
C ILE A 118 0.50 -11.84 11.03
N ARG A 119 0.83 -12.66 12.04
CA ARG A 119 1.72 -13.82 11.87
C ARG A 119 1.22 -14.75 10.76
N ASP A 120 -0.05 -15.13 10.84
CA ASP A 120 -0.64 -16.12 9.93
C ASP A 120 -0.76 -15.53 8.52
N THR A 121 -1.12 -14.26 8.39
CA THR A 121 -1.12 -13.56 7.09
C THR A 121 0.28 -13.50 6.48
N ILE A 122 1.29 -13.10 7.25
CA ILE A 122 2.66 -13.01 6.75
C ILE A 122 3.19 -14.38 6.31
N LYS A 123 2.94 -15.44 7.08
CA LYS A 123 3.34 -16.81 6.70
C LYS A 123 2.62 -17.30 5.44
N ALA A 124 1.35 -16.95 5.27
CA ALA A 124 0.57 -17.33 4.09
C ALA A 124 1.00 -16.54 2.83
N HIS A 125 1.16 -15.23 2.95
CA HIS A 125 1.45 -14.37 1.81
C HIS A 125 2.94 -14.38 1.40
N PHE A 126 3.84 -14.63 2.36
CA PHE A 126 5.29 -14.64 2.13
C PHE A 126 5.92 -15.97 2.53
N PRO A 127 5.54 -17.12 1.90
CA PRO A 127 5.97 -18.45 2.33
C PRO A 127 7.48 -18.68 2.25
N LYS A 128 8.21 -17.87 1.48
CA LYS A 128 9.68 -17.91 1.38
C LYS A 128 10.39 -16.97 2.37
N ALA A 129 9.63 -16.20 3.16
CA ALA A 129 10.23 -15.32 4.15
C ALA A 129 10.78 -16.13 5.33
N ASP A 130 12.05 -15.99 5.60
CA ASP A 130 12.76 -16.62 6.71
C ASP A 130 13.26 -15.60 7.75
N THR A 131 13.13 -14.30 7.45
CA THR A 131 13.70 -13.23 8.23
C THR A 131 12.75 -12.05 8.39
N ALA A 132 12.69 -11.51 9.60
CA ALA A 132 12.08 -10.24 9.95
C ALA A 132 13.18 -9.20 10.22
N GLY A 133 13.18 -8.13 9.44
CA GLY A 133 14.06 -6.97 9.63
C GLY A 133 13.32 -5.86 10.35
N VAL A 134 13.62 -5.64 11.62
CA VAL A 134 12.91 -4.71 12.49
C VAL A 134 13.61 -3.37 12.57
N PHE A 135 12.87 -2.30 12.36
CA PHE A 135 13.27 -0.91 12.59
C PHE A 135 12.45 -0.37 13.77
N PHE A 136 13.10 -0.14 14.90
CA PHE A 136 12.46 0.20 16.18
C PHE A 136 11.97 1.64 16.27
N ARG A 137 12.33 2.49 15.31
CA ARG A 137 11.97 3.92 15.30
C ARG A 137 11.48 4.32 13.92
N PRO A 138 10.18 4.11 13.61
CA PRO A 138 9.60 4.46 12.32
C PRO A 138 9.88 5.90 11.88
N GLU A 139 9.90 6.85 12.81
CA GLU A 139 10.17 8.26 12.51
C GLU A 139 11.60 8.50 11.99
N LEU A 140 12.59 7.74 12.48
CA LEU A 140 13.97 7.82 11.97
C LEU A 140 14.09 7.14 10.61
N PHE A 141 13.35 6.04 10.40
CA PHE A 141 13.26 5.39 9.10
C PHE A 141 12.76 6.37 8.05
N ILE A 142 11.63 7.03 8.30
CA ILE A 142 11.04 8.01 7.39
C ILE A 142 11.99 9.19 7.16
N ARG A 143 12.64 9.70 8.21
CA ARG A 143 13.62 10.79 8.07
C ARG A 143 14.76 10.42 7.12
N SER A 144 15.23 9.18 7.16
CA SER A 144 16.32 8.71 6.28
C SER A 144 15.93 8.69 4.79
N LEU A 145 14.63 8.68 4.47
CA LEU A 145 14.15 8.67 3.08
C LEU A 145 14.36 10.02 2.36
N SER A 146 14.67 11.10 3.09
CA SER A 146 14.92 12.41 2.48
C SER A 146 16.02 12.39 1.43
N GLU A 147 16.96 11.45 1.50
CA GLU A 147 18.01 11.26 0.49
C GLU A 147 17.47 10.81 -0.88
N LEU A 148 16.24 10.26 -0.93
CA LEU A 148 15.60 9.82 -2.17
C LEU A 148 14.94 10.94 -2.97
N GLY A 149 14.88 12.15 -2.40
CA GLY A 149 14.17 13.31 -2.95
C GLY A 149 12.74 13.38 -2.42
N MET A 150 11.80 13.79 -3.29
CA MET A 150 10.38 13.84 -2.89
C MET A 150 9.85 12.43 -2.66
N VAL A 151 9.34 12.19 -1.47
CA VAL A 151 8.76 10.92 -1.02
C VAL A 151 7.34 11.16 -0.56
N SER A 152 6.41 10.30 -0.98
CA SER A 152 5.07 10.18 -0.40
C SER A 152 5.00 8.87 0.37
N TYR A 153 4.39 8.89 1.54
CA TYR A 153 4.26 7.69 2.35
C TYR A 153 2.98 7.74 3.18
N ASP A 154 2.34 6.61 3.34
CA ASP A 154 1.15 6.45 4.20
C ASP A 154 0.90 4.97 4.47
N GLU A 155 0.01 4.69 5.43
CA GLU A 155 -0.59 3.39 5.64
C GLU A 155 -1.55 3.05 4.49
N VAL A 156 -1.52 1.80 4.07
CA VAL A 156 -2.49 1.29 3.09
C VAL A 156 -3.88 1.26 3.72
N LYS A 157 -4.87 1.75 2.98
CA LYS A 157 -6.29 1.66 3.31
C LYS A 157 -6.89 0.44 2.62
N TYR A 158 -7.62 -0.36 3.39
CA TYR A 158 -8.19 -1.60 2.91
C TYR A 158 -9.67 -1.44 2.65
N PHE A 159 -10.11 -1.89 1.47
CA PHE A 159 -11.49 -1.77 1.01
C PHE A 159 -11.98 -3.13 0.52
N ASP A 160 -13.26 -3.42 0.71
CA ASP A 160 -13.86 -4.64 0.18
C ASP A 160 -14.12 -4.49 -1.32
N PHE A 161 -13.30 -5.16 -2.13
CA PHE A 161 -13.45 -5.20 -3.59
C PHE A 161 -14.40 -6.31 -4.07
N SER A 162 -15.14 -6.95 -3.17
CA SER A 162 -16.19 -7.89 -3.58
C SER A 162 -17.34 -7.16 -4.32
N PRO A 163 -18.16 -7.89 -5.10
CA PRO A 163 -19.31 -7.29 -5.79
C PRO A 163 -20.35 -6.65 -4.85
N LYS A 164 -20.27 -6.95 -3.56
CA LYS A 164 -21.13 -6.38 -2.50
C LYS A 164 -20.44 -5.28 -1.70
N GLY A 165 -19.13 -5.10 -1.91
CA GLY A 165 -18.34 -4.14 -1.17
C GLY A 165 -18.73 -2.70 -1.46
N VAL A 166 -18.58 -1.84 -0.46
CA VAL A 166 -18.98 -0.43 -0.54
C VAL A 166 -17.88 0.38 -1.21
N ILE A 167 -17.95 0.47 -2.52
CA ILE A 167 -17.05 1.28 -3.36
C ILE A 167 -17.07 2.77 -2.94
N LYS A 168 -18.17 3.23 -2.32
CA LYS A 168 -18.34 4.60 -1.85
C LYS A 168 -17.18 5.07 -0.96
N GLU A 169 -16.83 4.27 0.04
CA GLU A 169 -15.74 4.62 0.98
C GLU A 169 -14.39 4.79 0.27
N MET A 170 -14.07 3.93 -0.68
CA MET A 170 -12.84 4.05 -1.47
C MET A 170 -12.87 5.29 -2.36
N ILE A 171 -14.00 5.59 -3.00
CA ILE A 171 -14.16 6.79 -3.83
C ILE A 171 -14.02 8.04 -2.97
N GLU A 172 -14.67 8.08 -1.81
CA GLU A 172 -14.54 9.19 -0.86
C GLU A 172 -13.09 9.37 -0.42
N TYR A 173 -12.41 8.30 -0.04
CA TYR A 173 -10.99 8.36 0.33
C TYR A 173 -10.13 8.92 -0.80
N VAL A 174 -10.29 8.43 -2.03
CA VAL A 174 -9.54 8.91 -3.19
C VAL A 174 -9.86 10.38 -3.48
N SER A 175 -11.12 10.80 -3.29
CA SER A 175 -11.60 12.17 -3.59
C SER A 175 -11.24 13.22 -2.53
N GLN A 176 -10.90 12.82 -1.30
CA GLN A 176 -10.63 13.73 -0.17
C GLN A 176 -9.39 14.62 -0.32
N CYS A 177 -8.57 14.45 -1.36
CA CYS A 177 -7.53 15.41 -1.70
C CYS A 177 -8.10 16.46 -2.65
N PRO A 178 -8.42 17.68 -2.20
CA PRO A 178 -8.72 18.77 -3.09
C PRO A 178 -7.43 19.14 -3.82
N GLY A 179 -7.21 18.49 -4.95
CA GLY A 179 -6.17 18.94 -5.86
C GLY A 179 -6.55 20.35 -6.29
N VAL A 180 -5.65 21.31 -6.16
CA VAL A 180 -5.79 22.60 -6.83
C VAL A 180 -5.94 22.28 -8.31
N VAL A 181 -7.17 22.38 -8.83
CA VAL A 181 -7.47 22.21 -10.25
C VAL A 181 -6.79 23.40 -10.95
N SER A 182 -5.52 23.24 -11.31
CA SER A 182 -4.87 24.23 -12.13
C SER A 182 -5.59 24.26 -13.49
N LYS A 183 -5.66 25.43 -14.13
CA LYS A 183 -6.30 25.56 -15.45
C LYS A 183 -5.74 24.58 -16.49
N ARG A 184 -4.54 24.07 -16.28
CA ARG A 184 -3.87 23.08 -17.14
C ARG A 184 -4.40 21.63 -16.91
N ASN A 185 -4.92 21.32 -15.72
CA ASN A 185 -5.43 19.99 -15.37
C ASN A 185 -6.93 19.83 -15.68
N LYS A 186 -7.63 20.86 -16.17
CA LYS A 186 -9.03 20.73 -16.60
C LYS A 186 -9.24 19.75 -17.76
N LEU A 187 -8.19 19.47 -18.54
CA LEU A 187 -8.26 18.52 -19.66
C LEU A 187 -8.20 17.03 -19.24
N LEU A 188 -7.87 16.73 -17.98
CA LEU A 188 -7.73 15.36 -17.47
C LEU A 188 -8.75 15.01 -16.37
N ALA A 189 -9.69 15.90 -16.06
CA ALA A 189 -10.74 15.61 -15.11
C ALA A 189 -11.87 14.87 -15.84
N SER A 190 -11.90 13.55 -15.72
CA SER A 190 -13.09 12.76 -16.08
C SER A 190 -14.00 12.69 -14.87
N MET A 191 -15.27 13.06 -15.02
CA MET A 191 -16.30 12.80 -14.02
C MET A 191 -16.86 11.40 -14.28
N VAL A 192 -16.74 10.56 -13.28
CA VAL A 192 -17.40 9.25 -13.28
C VAL A 192 -18.52 9.32 -12.26
N GLU A 193 -19.76 9.22 -12.73
CA GLU A 193 -20.92 9.09 -11.88
C GLU A 193 -21.25 7.61 -11.75
N VAL A 194 -21.24 7.12 -10.53
CA VAL A 194 -21.60 5.74 -10.23
C VAL A 194 -22.91 5.76 -9.46
N ALA A 195 -23.96 5.23 -10.07
CA ALA A 195 -25.24 5.04 -9.42
C ALA A 195 -25.33 3.58 -8.93
N ASN A 196 -25.40 3.42 -7.62
CA ASN A 196 -25.75 2.14 -7.02
C ASN A 196 -26.93 2.36 -6.07
N SER A 197 -27.99 1.57 -6.20
CA SER A 197 -29.18 1.62 -5.33
C SER A 197 -29.82 3.01 -5.13
N GLY A 198 -29.82 3.87 -6.14
CA GLY A 198 -30.49 5.20 -6.09
C GLY A 198 -29.61 6.35 -5.62
N GLU A 199 -28.36 6.13 -5.27
CA GLU A 199 -27.39 7.19 -4.99
C GLU A 199 -26.40 7.32 -6.16
N SER A 200 -26.17 8.54 -6.63
CA SER A 200 -25.10 8.83 -7.58
C SER A 200 -23.87 9.37 -6.85
N ILE A 201 -22.70 8.84 -7.16
CA ILE A 201 -21.42 9.32 -6.66
C ILE A 201 -20.67 9.93 -7.82
N GLN A 202 -20.32 11.21 -7.70
CA GLN A 202 -19.49 11.89 -8.68
C GLN A 202 -18.02 11.83 -8.24
N LEU A 203 -17.18 11.21 -9.05
CA LEU A 203 -15.75 11.16 -8.84
C LEU A 203 -15.04 12.09 -9.83
N THR A 204 -14.44 13.16 -9.33
CA THR A 204 -13.51 13.95 -10.11
C THR A 204 -12.13 13.33 -10.04
N ILE A 205 -11.69 12.71 -11.13
CA ILE A 205 -10.38 12.04 -11.21
C ILE A 205 -9.32 13.08 -11.57
N THR A 206 -8.49 13.44 -10.59
CA THR A 206 -7.27 14.25 -10.81
C THR A 206 -6.05 13.35 -10.70
N GLU A 207 -4.92 13.77 -11.26
CA GLU A 207 -3.64 13.07 -11.09
C GLU A 207 -3.28 12.85 -9.60
N GLN A 208 -3.60 13.81 -8.73
CA GLN A 208 -3.37 13.71 -7.31
C GLN A 208 -4.27 12.66 -6.64
N ASN A 209 -5.56 12.63 -7.00
CA ASN A 209 -6.51 11.66 -6.47
C ASN A 209 -6.12 10.25 -6.90
N MET A 210 -5.68 10.09 -8.16
CA MET A 210 -5.25 8.79 -8.67
C MET A 210 -3.98 8.27 -7.98
N LYS A 211 -3.08 9.13 -7.50
CA LYS A 211 -1.94 8.67 -6.71
C LYS A 211 -2.35 8.04 -5.38
N ARG A 212 -3.52 8.39 -4.82
CA ARG A 212 -4.07 7.75 -3.63
C ARG A 212 -4.50 6.31 -3.86
N ILE A 213 -4.81 5.93 -5.08
CA ILE A 213 -5.12 4.53 -5.42
C ILE A 213 -3.93 3.63 -5.07
N LEU A 214 -2.70 4.15 -5.16
CA LEU A 214 -1.49 3.43 -4.75
C LEU A 214 -1.44 3.12 -3.23
N PHE A 215 -2.34 3.69 -2.43
CA PHE A 215 -2.49 3.40 -1.00
C PHE A 215 -3.78 2.63 -0.70
N CYS A 216 -4.43 2.07 -1.72
CA CYS A 216 -5.63 1.25 -1.56
C CYS A 216 -5.31 -0.22 -1.86
N LYS A 217 -5.90 -1.12 -1.08
CA LYS A 217 -5.78 -2.58 -1.26
C LYS A 217 -7.07 -3.28 -0.86
N ASP A 218 -7.27 -4.51 -1.34
CA ASP A 218 -8.38 -5.37 -0.93
C ASP A 218 -8.25 -5.75 0.56
N THR A 219 -9.38 -5.85 1.27
CA THR A 219 -9.43 -6.30 2.68
C THR A 219 -8.78 -7.65 2.92
N TYR A 220 -8.64 -8.49 1.90
CA TYR A 220 -7.89 -9.74 1.95
C TYR A 220 -6.45 -9.52 2.50
N PHE A 221 -5.85 -8.37 2.24
CA PHE A 221 -4.47 -8.04 2.62
C PHE A 221 -4.35 -7.32 3.98
N THR A 222 -5.46 -7.14 4.71
CA THR A 222 -5.48 -6.34 5.96
C THR A 222 -4.42 -6.78 6.98
N GLY A 223 -4.16 -8.10 7.09
CA GLY A 223 -3.16 -8.64 8.01
C GLY A 223 -1.71 -8.34 7.63
N GLU A 224 -1.44 -7.80 6.43
CA GLU A 224 -0.09 -7.34 6.06
C GLU A 224 0.28 -6.04 6.78
N LYS A 225 -0.71 -5.26 7.24
CA LYS A 225 -0.49 -3.96 7.89
C LYS A 225 0.49 -3.09 7.10
N GLU A 226 0.25 -3.02 5.79
CA GLU A 226 1.20 -2.45 4.84
C GLU A 226 1.31 -0.93 4.99
N TYR A 227 2.55 -0.46 5.00
CA TYR A 227 2.93 0.94 4.90
C TYR A 227 3.73 1.12 3.61
N ARG A 228 3.33 2.07 2.79
CA ARG A 228 3.94 2.32 1.47
C ARG A 228 4.77 3.57 1.45
N ILE A 229 5.85 3.48 0.67
CA ILE A 229 6.72 4.60 0.34
C ILE A 229 6.78 4.69 -1.17
N LEU A 230 6.42 5.84 -1.71
CA LEU A 230 6.38 6.14 -3.13
C LEU A 230 7.43 7.19 -3.50
N LEU A 231 7.97 7.10 -4.69
CA LEU A 231 8.82 8.14 -5.28
C LEU A 231 8.06 8.80 -6.46
N PRO A 232 7.13 9.73 -6.18
CA PRO A 232 6.14 10.20 -7.15
C PRO A 232 6.74 10.95 -8.34
N GLN A 233 7.97 11.43 -8.23
CA GLN A 233 8.67 12.11 -9.33
C GLN A 233 9.56 11.18 -10.16
N LYS A 234 9.62 9.88 -9.79
CA LYS A 234 10.42 8.88 -10.52
C LYS A 234 9.51 7.91 -11.26
N ARG A 235 10.05 7.31 -12.31
CA ARG A 235 9.40 6.25 -13.07
C ARG A 235 10.39 5.10 -13.26
N ILE A 236 9.91 3.87 -13.07
CA ILE A 236 10.68 2.65 -13.30
C ILE A 236 9.84 1.63 -14.09
N CYS A 237 10.38 1.11 -15.17
CA CYS A 237 9.74 0.01 -15.90
C CYS A 237 10.04 -1.35 -15.25
N GLU A 238 11.22 -1.49 -14.65
CA GLU A 238 11.65 -2.67 -13.91
C GLU A 238 12.00 -2.29 -12.47
N PRO A 239 11.88 -3.24 -11.52
CA PRO A 239 12.25 -3.00 -10.14
C PRO A 239 13.67 -2.48 -10.00
N LYS A 240 13.87 -1.51 -9.12
CA LYS A 240 15.13 -0.79 -8.98
C LYS A 240 15.54 -0.61 -7.53
N GLU A 241 16.84 -0.73 -7.29
CA GLU A 241 17.44 -0.47 -5.99
C GLU A 241 17.87 0.98 -5.87
N TYR A 242 17.56 1.59 -4.74
CA TYR A 242 18.04 2.91 -4.33
C TYR A 242 18.85 2.79 -3.06
N THR A 243 19.90 3.61 -2.96
CA THR A 243 20.77 3.63 -1.77
C THR A 243 20.36 4.75 -0.84
N ILE A 244 20.28 4.43 0.47
CA ILE A 244 20.03 5.37 1.55
C ILE A 244 21.00 5.10 2.70
N ARG A 245 21.17 6.10 3.57
CA ARG A 245 21.98 5.98 4.79
C ARG A 245 21.06 5.94 6.00
N TRP A 246 21.05 4.81 6.71
CA TRP A 246 20.23 4.65 7.90
C TRP A 246 20.70 5.48 9.11
N GLY A 247 21.92 5.99 9.08
CA GLY A 247 22.49 6.70 10.24
C GLY A 247 22.48 5.83 11.51
N ARG A 248 22.05 6.43 12.61
CA ARG A 248 21.93 5.74 13.92
C ARG A 248 20.56 5.10 14.13
N GLN A 249 19.87 4.70 13.06
CA GLN A 249 18.58 3.99 13.12
C GLN A 249 18.74 2.67 13.88
N PRO A 250 18.10 2.46 15.04
CA PRO A 250 18.11 1.17 15.73
C PRO A 250 17.35 0.14 14.88
N ARG A 251 18.01 -0.95 14.53
CA ARG A 251 17.46 -2.03 13.70
C ARG A 251 18.09 -3.37 14.04
N GLN A 252 17.30 -4.43 13.92
CA GLN A 252 17.73 -5.80 14.23
C GLN A 252 17.11 -6.82 13.29
N LEU A 253 17.87 -7.87 12.96
CA LEU A 253 17.40 -9.01 12.18
C LEU A 253 17.04 -10.14 13.14
N TYR A 254 15.88 -10.74 12.91
CA TYR A 254 15.42 -11.95 13.57
C TYR A 254 15.16 -13.04 12.54
N TYR A 255 15.23 -14.30 12.93
CA TYR A 255 14.53 -15.33 12.21
C TYR A 255 13.02 -15.11 12.38
N ILE A 256 12.23 -15.49 11.38
CA ILE A 256 10.80 -15.14 11.38
C ILE A 256 10.05 -15.74 12.57
N ASP A 257 10.39 -16.97 12.95
CA ASP A 257 9.76 -17.62 14.10
C ASP A 257 10.20 -16.96 15.41
N GLU A 258 11.48 -16.62 15.59
CA GLU A 258 11.98 -15.88 16.75
C GLU A 258 11.28 -14.53 16.92
N PHE A 259 11.03 -13.84 15.80
CA PHE A 259 10.30 -12.58 15.80
C PHE A 259 8.88 -12.75 16.34
N PHE A 260 8.15 -13.77 15.88
CA PHE A 260 6.78 -14.03 16.31
C PHE A 260 6.68 -14.69 17.71
N ASP A 261 7.72 -15.36 18.15
CA ASP A 261 7.82 -15.88 19.54
C ASP A 261 7.96 -14.75 20.58
N GLY A 262 8.49 -13.61 20.17
CA GLY A 262 8.52 -12.37 20.93
C GLY A 262 9.88 -11.68 20.98
N ILE A 263 9.84 -10.36 20.91
CA ILE A 263 11.00 -9.48 21.02
C ILE A 263 11.24 -9.12 22.50
N GLU A 264 12.39 -9.48 23.06
CA GLU A 264 12.76 -9.11 24.42
C GLU A 264 12.92 -7.59 24.57
N LEU A 265 12.21 -7.00 25.53
CA LEU A 265 12.36 -5.61 25.92
C LEU A 265 13.57 -5.49 26.87
N LYS A 266 14.58 -4.79 26.41
CA LYS A 266 15.77 -4.49 27.22
C LYS A 266 15.63 -3.18 27.99
#